data_b4dd25ec7553489f7f33f42baf11de31
#
_entry.id   b4dd25ec7553489f7f33f42baf11de31
#
_cell.length_a   1.000
_cell.length_b   1.000
_cell.length_c   1.000
_cell.angle_alpha   90.00
_cell.angle_beta   90.00
_cell.angle_gamma   90.00
#
_symmetry.space_group_name_H-M   'P 1'
#
loop_
_entity.id
_entity.type
_entity.pdbx_description
1 polymer ?
#
loop_
_entity_poly.entity_id
_entity_poly.type
_entity_poly.pdbx_seq_one_letter_code
_entity_poly.pdbx_strand_id
1 'polypeptide(L)'
;MFPTLVTLAAAATVGGTFLPWLRSGKHDRTSYQLLSLLDSLGFASAGPVGWAVRLWPLLPLVCAIAAVASWRGMWPVSSLAGAGAGAYALGLAMVVRGASTTSFIYDRWGVTFTLVSALVLTAASLAQAGDGMRRFVDDDADPERPAPTPESTRR
;
A
#
# COMPACT_ATOMS: atom_id res chain seq x y z
N MET A 1 8.10 -8.86 -14.28
CA MET A 1 6.67 -8.53 -14.20
C MET A 1 6.27 -7.89 -12.87
N PHE A 2 6.63 -8.43 -11.72
CA PHE A 2 6.24 -7.91 -10.40
C PHE A 2 6.61 -6.46 -10.12
N PRO A 3 7.83 -5.95 -10.45
CA PRO A 3 8.18 -4.56 -10.14
C PRO A 3 7.22 -3.53 -10.77
N THR A 4 6.86 -3.75 -12.03
CA THR A 4 5.92 -2.87 -12.73
C THR A 4 4.53 -2.91 -12.09
N LEU A 5 4.02 -4.11 -11.75
CA LEU A 5 2.71 -4.27 -11.15
C LEU A 5 2.65 -3.61 -9.76
N VAL A 6 3.66 -3.84 -8.91
CA VAL A 6 3.76 -3.22 -7.57
C VAL A 6 3.82 -1.70 -7.70
N THR A 7 4.62 -1.18 -8.64
CA THR A 7 4.74 0.28 -8.86
C THR A 7 3.42 0.89 -9.31
N LEU A 8 2.73 0.28 -10.28
CA LEU A 8 1.45 0.76 -10.76
C LEU A 8 0.36 0.71 -9.68
N ALA A 9 0.30 -0.41 -8.93
CA ALA A 9 -0.65 -0.55 -7.83
C ALA A 9 -0.37 0.44 -6.70
N ALA A 10 0.90 0.68 -6.34
CA ALA A 10 1.30 1.67 -5.37
C ALA A 10 0.92 3.10 -5.82
N ALA A 11 1.22 3.45 -7.08
CA ALA A 11 0.84 4.74 -7.65
C ALA A 11 -0.68 4.93 -7.70
N ALA A 12 -1.43 3.90 -8.06
CA ALA A 12 -2.89 3.92 -8.06
C ALA A 12 -3.45 4.08 -6.63
N THR A 13 -2.87 3.38 -5.64
CA THR A 13 -3.28 3.50 -4.24
C THR A 13 -3.06 4.93 -3.73
N VAL A 14 -1.88 5.51 -3.99
CA VAL A 14 -1.59 6.91 -3.66
C VAL A 14 -2.53 7.86 -4.39
N GLY A 15 -2.74 7.68 -5.70
CA GLY A 15 -3.68 8.47 -6.49
C GLY A 15 -5.10 8.44 -5.91
N GLY A 16 -5.56 7.27 -5.47
CA GLY A 16 -6.86 7.07 -4.82
C GLY A 16 -7.05 7.91 -3.56
N THR A 17 -5.97 8.20 -2.81
CA THR A 17 -6.05 9.04 -1.61
C THR A 17 -6.35 10.52 -1.92
N PHE A 18 -6.05 10.98 -3.13
CA PHE A 18 -6.32 12.35 -3.60
C PHE A 18 -7.68 12.49 -4.29
N LEU A 19 -8.32 11.38 -4.65
CA LEU A 19 -9.67 11.42 -5.19
C LEU A 19 -10.68 11.87 -4.12
N PRO A 20 -11.85 12.39 -4.52
CA PRO A 20 -12.88 12.76 -3.56
C PRO A 20 -13.43 11.51 -2.84
N TRP A 21 -13.35 11.53 -1.52
CA TRP A 21 -13.85 10.46 -0.65
C TRP A 21 -15.22 10.79 -0.07
N LEU A 22 -15.47 12.09 0.12
CA LEU A 22 -16.71 12.58 0.71
C LEU A 22 -17.21 13.79 -0.07
N ARG A 23 -18.50 13.80 -0.37
CA ARG A 23 -19.20 14.96 -0.88
C ARG A 23 -20.07 15.55 0.20
N SER A 24 -19.75 16.78 0.63
CA SER A 24 -20.53 17.53 1.60
C SER A 24 -21.13 18.75 0.90
N GLY A 25 -22.40 18.65 0.52
CA GLY A 25 -23.10 19.70 -0.25
C GLY A 25 -22.49 19.88 -1.64
N LYS A 26 -21.90 21.08 -1.89
CA LYS A 26 -21.23 21.43 -3.16
C LYS A 26 -19.72 21.22 -3.16
N HIS A 27 -19.12 20.73 -2.05
CA HIS A 27 -17.68 20.62 -1.91
C HIS A 27 -17.26 19.15 -1.83
N ASP A 28 -16.36 18.79 -2.73
CA ASP A 28 -15.70 17.49 -2.73
C ASP A 28 -14.47 17.54 -1.79
N ARG A 29 -14.34 16.56 -0.90
CA ARG A 29 -13.25 16.47 0.08
C ARG A 29 -12.40 15.25 -0.16
N THR A 30 -11.09 15.46 -0.22
CA THR A 30 -10.10 14.37 -0.30
C THR A 30 -9.96 13.65 1.04
N SER A 31 -9.32 12.48 1.04
CA SER A 31 -9.04 11.73 2.28
C SER A 31 -8.30 12.57 3.31
N TYR A 32 -7.33 13.38 2.89
CA TYR A 32 -6.55 14.24 3.80
C TYR A 32 -7.41 15.33 4.49
N GLN A 33 -8.32 15.94 3.75
CA GLN A 33 -9.24 16.93 4.31
C GLN A 33 -10.24 16.29 5.27
N LEU A 34 -10.70 15.08 4.97
CA LEU A 34 -11.57 14.30 5.85
C LEU A 34 -10.86 13.99 7.18
N LEU A 35 -9.62 13.52 7.10
CA LEU A 35 -8.84 13.16 8.27
C LEU A 35 -8.51 14.36 9.16
N SER A 36 -8.20 15.53 8.57
CA SER A 36 -7.98 16.76 9.34
C SER A 36 -9.24 17.23 10.08
N LEU A 37 -10.41 16.98 9.50
CA LEU A 37 -11.69 17.26 10.18
C LEU A 37 -11.93 16.31 11.36
N LEU A 38 -11.66 15.01 11.18
CA LEU A 38 -11.79 14.01 12.24
C LEU A 38 -10.86 14.33 13.42
N ASP A 39 -9.66 14.82 13.13
CA ASP A 39 -8.71 15.27 14.16
C ASP A 39 -9.24 16.51 14.90
N SER A 40 -9.74 17.50 14.15
CA SER A 40 -10.30 18.74 14.75
C SER A 40 -11.57 18.51 15.58
N LEU A 41 -12.35 17.49 15.27
CA LEU A 41 -13.55 17.08 16.01
C LEU A 41 -13.25 16.18 17.22
N GLY A 42 -11.96 15.86 17.47
CA GLY A 42 -11.54 15.05 18.60
C GLY A 42 -11.76 13.54 18.42
N PHE A 43 -12.25 13.08 17.26
CA PHE A 43 -12.42 11.65 17.00
C PHE A 43 -11.08 10.91 16.88
N ALA A 44 -9.98 11.65 16.59
CA ALA A 44 -8.63 11.11 16.52
C ALA A 44 -7.88 11.13 17.87
N SER A 45 -8.53 11.55 18.95
CA SER A 45 -7.86 11.82 20.25
C SER A 45 -7.55 10.56 21.05
N ALA A 46 -8.16 9.41 20.78
CA ALA A 46 -7.90 8.18 21.54
C ALA A 46 -8.07 6.90 20.69
N GLY A 47 -7.15 5.96 20.90
CA GLY A 47 -7.24 4.60 20.36
C GLY A 47 -6.61 4.37 18.98
N PRO A 48 -6.75 3.16 18.43
CA PRO A 48 -6.07 2.74 17.19
C PRO A 48 -6.48 3.56 15.95
N VAL A 49 -7.69 4.11 15.93
CA VAL A 49 -8.17 4.97 14.83
C VAL A 49 -7.39 6.29 14.79
N GLY A 50 -7.09 6.88 15.95
CA GLY A 50 -6.29 8.12 16.03
C GLY A 50 -4.86 7.92 15.48
N TRP A 51 -4.23 6.82 15.80
CA TRP A 51 -2.93 6.46 15.23
C TRP A 51 -3.00 6.23 13.72
N ALA A 52 -4.05 5.55 13.24
CA ALA A 52 -4.25 5.34 11.82
C ALA A 52 -4.39 6.68 11.08
N VAL A 53 -5.17 7.62 11.59
CA VAL A 53 -5.32 8.97 11.01
C VAL A 53 -3.97 9.70 10.92
N ARG A 54 -3.16 9.66 11.97
CA ARG A 54 -1.85 10.35 12.04
C ARG A 54 -0.81 9.73 11.11
N LEU A 55 -0.87 8.41 10.89
CA LEU A 55 0.06 7.71 10.01
C LEU A 55 -0.31 7.79 8.53
N TRP A 56 -1.53 8.24 8.20
CA TRP A 56 -2.00 8.34 6.82
C TRP A 56 -1.09 9.12 5.87
N PRO A 57 -0.50 10.27 6.27
CA PRO A 57 0.42 11.01 5.41
C PRO A 57 1.70 10.24 5.06
N LEU A 58 2.04 9.17 5.80
CA LEU A 58 3.20 8.32 5.51
C LEU A 58 2.91 7.26 4.43
N LEU A 59 1.65 7.02 4.09
CA LEU A 59 1.27 6.02 3.10
C LEU A 59 1.98 6.21 1.75
N PRO A 60 2.06 7.41 1.15
CA PRO A 60 2.80 7.62 -0.10
C PRO A 60 4.28 7.26 0.01
N LEU A 61 4.91 7.56 1.15
CA LEU A 61 6.30 7.22 1.40
C LEU A 61 6.52 5.70 1.44
N VAL A 62 5.67 4.97 2.15
CA VAL A 62 5.75 3.50 2.22
C VAL A 62 5.50 2.86 0.85
N CYS A 63 4.56 3.39 0.07
CA CYS A 63 4.32 2.98 -1.31
C CYS A 63 5.55 3.23 -2.20
N ALA A 64 6.22 4.37 -2.05
CA ALA A 64 7.45 4.68 -2.78
C ALA A 64 8.59 3.72 -2.40
N ILE A 65 8.75 3.40 -1.11
CA ILE A 65 9.72 2.41 -0.64
C ILE A 65 9.44 1.03 -1.26
N ALA A 66 8.18 0.59 -1.26
CA ALA A 66 7.78 -0.68 -1.87
C ALA A 66 8.14 -0.73 -3.35
N ALA A 67 7.85 0.33 -4.11
CA ALA A 67 8.16 0.43 -5.52
C ALA A 67 9.68 0.38 -5.77
N VAL A 68 10.47 1.23 -5.10
CA VAL A 68 11.93 1.28 -5.26
C VAL A 68 12.59 -0.04 -4.87
N ALA A 69 12.20 -0.64 -3.74
CA ALA A 69 12.72 -1.92 -3.29
C ALA A 69 12.41 -3.04 -4.30
N SER A 70 11.24 -3.02 -4.93
CA SER A 70 10.85 -3.97 -5.97
C SER A 70 11.77 -3.89 -7.19
N TRP A 71 12.13 -2.67 -7.64
CA TRP A 71 13.06 -2.47 -8.76
C TRP A 71 14.51 -2.85 -8.41
N ARG A 72 14.90 -2.73 -7.14
CA ARG A 72 16.24 -3.11 -6.66
C ARG A 72 16.37 -4.59 -6.34
N GLY A 73 15.35 -5.40 -6.57
CA GLY A 73 15.35 -6.82 -6.26
C GLY A 73 15.28 -7.15 -4.76
N MET A 74 15.03 -6.15 -3.91
CA MET A 74 14.88 -6.33 -2.46
C MET A 74 13.47 -6.83 -2.14
N TRP A 75 13.16 -8.05 -2.60
CA TRP A 75 11.81 -8.60 -2.50
C TRP A 75 11.24 -8.65 -1.07
N PRO A 76 12.02 -8.93 0.02
CA PRO A 76 11.44 -8.95 1.37
C PRO A 76 10.94 -7.57 1.80
N VAL A 77 11.73 -6.53 1.53
CA VAL A 77 11.39 -5.14 1.87
C VAL A 77 10.20 -4.67 1.03
N SER A 78 10.22 -4.94 -0.27
CA SER A 78 9.13 -4.58 -1.18
C SER A 78 7.82 -5.26 -0.78
N SER A 79 7.85 -6.55 -0.49
CA SER A 79 6.66 -7.32 -0.12
C SER A 79 6.09 -6.87 1.21
N LEU A 80 6.93 -6.64 2.22
CA LEU A 80 6.48 -6.18 3.54
C LEU A 80 5.90 -4.77 3.46
N ALA A 81 6.60 -3.84 2.79
CA ALA A 81 6.14 -2.46 2.64
C ALA A 81 4.85 -2.38 1.80
N GLY A 82 4.78 -3.10 0.68
CA GLY A 82 3.62 -3.08 -0.20
C GLY A 82 2.40 -3.75 0.42
N ALA A 83 2.55 -4.93 1.04
CA ALA A 83 1.46 -5.60 1.74
C ALA A 83 0.98 -4.78 2.96
N GLY A 84 1.90 -4.20 3.74
CA GLY A 84 1.58 -3.35 4.86
C GLY A 84 0.83 -2.08 4.45
N ALA A 85 1.31 -1.37 3.42
CA ALA A 85 0.64 -0.18 2.88
C ALA A 85 -0.75 -0.51 2.32
N GLY A 86 -0.86 -1.62 1.57
CA GLY A 86 -2.12 -2.06 1.01
C GLY A 86 -3.12 -2.46 2.09
N ALA A 87 -2.73 -3.29 3.05
CA ALA A 87 -3.59 -3.69 4.17
C ALA A 87 -4.04 -2.49 5.01
N TYR A 88 -3.16 -1.54 5.25
CA TYR A 88 -3.47 -0.32 5.97
C TYR A 88 -4.49 0.56 5.22
N ALA A 89 -4.29 0.79 3.91
CA ALA A 89 -5.22 1.54 3.07
C ALA A 89 -6.59 0.84 2.98
N LEU A 90 -6.62 -0.49 2.84
CA LEU A 90 -7.84 -1.30 2.88
C LEU A 90 -8.58 -1.13 4.21
N GLY A 91 -7.88 -1.28 5.33
CA GLY A 91 -8.46 -1.15 6.66
C GLY A 91 -9.13 0.20 6.88
N LEU A 92 -8.41 1.29 6.55
CA LEU A 92 -8.96 2.63 6.71
C LEU A 92 -10.14 2.90 5.78
N ALA A 93 -10.06 2.48 4.51
CA ALA A 93 -11.16 2.63 3.56
C ALA A 93 -12.40 1.83 3.97
N MET A 94 -12.23 0.65 4.58
CA MET A 94 -13.33 -0.14 5.14
C MET A 94 -13.96 0.54 6.36
N VAL A 95 -13.16 1.13 7.24
CA VAL A 95 -13.67 1.90 8.40
C VAL A 95 -14.51 3.09 7.91
N VAL A 96 -14.00 3.86 6.94
CA VAL A 96 -14.74 4.98 6.35
C VAL A 96 -16.03 4.49 5.70
N ARG A 97 -15.99 3.39 4.97
CA ARG A 97 -17.19 2.80 4.34
C ARG A 97 -18.22 2.33 5.38
N GLY A 98 -17.78 1.76 6.49
CA GLY A 98 -18.65 1.25 7.56
C GLY A 98 -19.26 2.36 8.41
N ALA A 99 -18.56 3.48 8.59
CA ALA A 99 -19.04 4.63 9.37
C ALA A 99 -20.17 5.42 8.69
N SER A 100 -20.49 5.14 7.47
CA SER A 100 -21.42 5.89 6.62
C SER A 100 -22.87 5.45 6.69
N THR A 101 -23.37 5.30 7.82
CA THR A 101 -24.80 5.08 8.01
C THR A 101 -25.54 6.42 8.08
N THR A 102 -26.27 6.79 7.05
CA THR A 102 -27.48 7.64 7.02
C THR A 102 -27.40 9.13 6.71
N SER A 103 -26.26 9.83 6.75
CA SER A 103 -26.31 11.30 6.56
C SER A 103 -25.31 11.89 5.56
N PHE A 104 -24.39 11.11 5.02
CA PHE A 104 -23.38 11.61 4.09
C PHE A 104 -23.48 10.90 2.73
N ILE A 105 -23.63 11.68 1.67
CA ILE A 105 -23.58 11.15 0.29
C ILE A 105 -22.12 10.88 -0.04
N TYR A 106 -21.79 9.60 -0.14
CA TYR A 106 -20.45 9.18 -0.61
C TYR A 106 -20.25 9.57 -2.06
N ASP A 107 -19.09 10.10 -2.34
CA ASP A 107 -18.51 9.87 -3.64
C ASP A 107 -17.86 8.48 -3.65
N ARG A 108 -18.56 7.51 -4.21
CA ARG A 108 -18.17 6.07 -4.19
C ARG A 108 -16.84 5.82 -4.91
N TRP A 109 -16.43 6.72 -5.80
CA TRP A 109 -15.30 6.50 -6.70
C TRP A 109 -13.96 6.53 -5.97
N GLY A 110 -13.69 7.52 -5.13
CA GLY A 110 -12.41 7.62 -4.43
C GLY A 110 -12.15 6.46 -3.48
N VAL A 111 -13.13 6.11 -2.64
CA VAL A 111 -13.02 4.99 -1.70
C VAL A 111 -12.92 3.66 -2.44
N THR A 112 -13.77 3.44 -3.45
CA THR A 112 -13.76 2.19 -4.23
C THR A 112 -12.46 2.03 -5.00
N PHE A 113 -11.97 3.10 -5.63
CA PHE A 113 -10.69 3.07 -6.34
C PHE A 113 -9.53 2.75 -5.41
N THR A 114 -9.50 3.36 -4.22
CA THR A 114 -8.47 3.07 -3.20
C THR A 114 -8.58 1.62 -2.71
N LEU A 115 -9.79 1.10 -2.47
CA LEU A 115 -9.99 -0.29 -2.06
C LEU A 115 -9.46 -1.27 -3.12
N VAL A 116 -9.80 -1.07 -4.38
CA VAL A 116 -9.37 -1.96 -5.48
C VAL A 116 -7.86 -1.89 -5.65
N SER A 117 -7.28 -0.69 -5.72
CA SER A 117 -5.83 -0.53 -5.90
C SER A 117 -5.02 -1.06 -4.72
N ALA A 118 -5.49 -0.85 -3.49
CA ALA A 118 -4.86 -1.39 -2.28
C ALA A 118 -4.94 -2.93 -2.22
N LEU A 119 -6.06 -3.52 -2.66
CA LEU A 119 -6.19 -4.97 -2.79
C LEU A 119 -5.19 -5.53 -3.81
N VAL A 120 -5.07 -4.90 -4.98
CA VAL A 120 -4.10 -5.28 -6.01
C VAL A 120 -2.68 -5.14 -5.49
N LEU A 121 -2.36 -4.06 -4.77
CA LEU A 121 -1.04 -3.85 -4.18
C LEU A 121 -0.71 -4.95 -3.17
N THR A 122 -1.64 -5.29 -2.27
CA THR A 122 -1.46 -6.35 -1.29
C THR A 122 -1.24 -7.71 -1.98
N ALA A 123 -2.09 -8.05 -2.95
CA ALA A 123 -1.99 -9.32 -3.68
C ALA A 123 -0.68 -9.43 -4.48
N ALA A 124 -0.29 -8.36 -5.18
CA ALA A 124 0.97 -8.32 -5.93
C ALA A 124 2.20 -8.47 -5.03
N SER A 125 2.17 -7.83 -3.85
CA SER A 125 3.25 -7.89 -2.86
C SER A 125 3.36 -9.29 -2.24
N LEU A 126 2.25 -9.95 -1.94
CA LEU A 126 2.24 -11.32 -1.45
C LEU A 126 2.70 -12.32 -2.52
N ALA A 127 2.27 -12.14 -3.78
CA ALA A 127 2.74 -12.96 -4.89
C ALA A 127 4.25 -12.82 -5.11
N GLN A 128 4.79 -11.61 -5.00
CA GLN A 128 6.22 -11.35 -5.06
C GLN A 128 6.97 -12.04 -3.91
N ALA A 129 6.41 -12.04 -2.70
CA ALA A 129 6.98 -12.76 -1.56
C ALA A 129 7.04 -14.26 -1.80
N GLY A 130 5.97 -14.85 -2.32
CA GLY A 130 5.92 -16.28 -2.65
C GLY A 130 6.93 -16.69 -3.71
N ASP A 131 7.10 -15.88 -4.76
CA ASP A 131 8.11 -16.12 -5.81
C ASP A 131 9.55 -16.00 -5.27
N GLY A 132 9.81 -14.98 -4.44
CA GLY A 132 11.10 -14.80 -3.79
C GLY A 132 11.47 -15.95 -2.85
N MET A 133 10.51 -16.43 -2.07
CA MET A 133 10.70 -17.56 -1.16
C MET A 133 11.01 -18.86 -1.92
N ARG A 134 10.33 -19.12 -3.04
CA ARG A 134 10.59 -20.30 -3.88
C ARG A 134 12.01 -20.30 -4.42
N ARG A 135 12.46 -19.18 -4.97
CA ARG A 135 13.84 -19.05 -5.48
C ARG A 135 14.89 -19.29 -4.41
N PHE A 136 14.64 -18.78 -3.19
CA PHE A 136 15.54 -18.99 -2.07
C PHE A 136 15.67 -20.48 -1.70
N VAL A 137 14.54 -21.21 -1.65
CA VAL A 137 14.53 -22.65 -1.37
C VAL A 137 15.19 -23.47 -2.49
N ASP A 138 14.97 -23.10 -3.76
CA ASP A 138 15.55 -23.80 -4.90
C ASP A 138 17.07 -23.59 -4.98
N ASP A 139 17.58 -22.39 -4.63
CA ASP A 139 19.03 -22.12 -4.57
C ASP A 139 19.73 -22.91 -3.46
N ASP A 140 19.07 -23.12 -2.30
CA ASP A 140 19.61 -23.92 -1.19
C ASP A 140 19.57 -25.45 -1.50
N ALA A 141 18.68 -25.88 -2.38
CA ALA A 141 18.51 -27.29 -2.72
C ALA A 141 19.48 -27.80 -3.77
N ASP A 142 20.28 -26.92 -4.41
CA ASP A 142 21.30 -27.31 -5.44
C ASP A 142 22.73 -27.19 -4.87
N PRO A 143 23.20 -28.19 -4.10
CA PRO A 143 24.55 -28.22 -3.53
C PRO A 143 25.65 -28.41 -4.56
N GLU A 144 25.33 -28.78 -5.84
CA GLU A 144 26.28 -29.00 -6.90
C GLU A 144 26.62 -27.75 -7.73
N ARG A 145 26.08 -26.60 -7.39
CA ARG A 145 26.40 -25.36 -8.10
C ARG A 145 27.88 -24.98 -7.84
N PRO A 146 28.77 -25.12 -8.85
CA PRO A 146 30.17 -24.79 -8.64
C PRO A 146 30.31 -23.35 -8.17
N ALA A 147 31.11 -23.14 -7.13
CA ALA A 147 31.41 -21.81 -6.62
C ALA A 147 31.84 -20.90 -7.79
N PRO A 148 31.36 -19.64 -7.84
CA PRO A 148 31.71 -18.70 -8.89
C PRO A 148 33.24 -18.61 -8.97
N THR A 149 33.81 -19.00 -10.09
CA THR A 149 35.25 -18.91 -10.33
C THR A 149 35.70 -17.48 -10.19
N PRO A 150 36.76 -17.19 -9.40
CA PRO A 150 37.21 -15.84 -9.08
C PRO A 150 37.68 -15.01 -10.29
N GLU A 151 37.75 -15.61 -11.49
CA GLU A 151 38.15 -14.92 -12.73
C GLU A 151 37.09 -13.97 -13.33
N SER A 152 35.83 -14.07 -12.96
CA SER A 152 34.77 -13.23 -13.54
C SER A 152 34.70 -11.80 -12.93
N THR A 153 35.47 -11.53 -11.89
CA THR A 153 35.44 -10.23 -11.18
C THR A 153 36.48 -9.22 -11.71
N ARG A 154 37.23 -9.56 -12.78
CA ARG A 154 38.24 -8.69 -13.41
C ARG A 154 37.80 -8.18 -14.79
N ARG A 155 36.61 -7.58 -14.90
CA ARG A 155 36.29 -6.74 -16.05
C ARG A 155 35.54 -5.48 -15.62
#